data_ae131ffb39045e97cc7c7d3935ba19c9
#
_entry.id   ae131ffb39045e97cc7c7d3935ba19c9
#
_cell.length_a   1.000
_cell.length_b   1.000
_cell.length_c   1.000
_cell.angle_alpha   90.00
_cell.angle_beta   90.00
_cell.angle_gamma   90.00
#
_symmetry.space_group_name_H-M   'P 1'
#
loop_
_entity.id
_entity.type
_entity.pdbx_description
1 polymer ?
#
loop_
_entity_poly.entity_id
_entity_poly.type
_entity_poly.pdbx_seq_one_letter_code
_entity_poly.pdbx_strand_id
1 'polypeptide(L)'
;MKILRNYLNNVKPSFVGEGRYSKWFPLFDAIENLFFSYTKKTKNPIHVRDAIDIQKVMVTVWLATFPAMFFGMYNVGANSLEYLDSINQQNTGDWHHYLISIVGYDSNSFFSKLWFGACYFLPIYFVVFTVGIAWEALFAIVRKHEINEGAFVSTVLFSLSCPPDLPLWQAAMGISFGLVIGKEIFGGTGKNFLNPALTGRAFLYFAYPAQISGDKVWVAGISDYNIIPEGYSGATALGVAAESGMSGITNSYTWMDAFLGNIPGSVGETSIIAILIGLIILLVTKVASWRIVAGTLVGMILMSSLLNIAGSDTNPMFAIPWYWHAVIGSFAFGLVFMATEPVSGSGTNTGRYIYGFVIGITVILIRVINPAFPEGMMLAILFANLLAPVIDHLVVMANVKKRKALFNE
;
A
#
# COMPACT_ATOMS: atom_id res chain seq x y z
N MET A 1 -25.22 -19.29 -2.52
CA MET A 1 -25.32 -18.53 -3.78
C MET A 1 -26.76 -18.39 -4.31
N LYS A 2 -27.57 -19.46 -4.52
CA LYS A 2 -28.97 -19.34 -5.01
C LYS A 2 -29.88 -18.51 -4.08
N ILE A 3 -29.79 -18.70 -2.76
CA ILE A 3 -30.58 -17.96 -1.76
C ILE A 3 -30.27 -16.45 -1.81
N LEU A 4 -28.99 -16.10 -1.85
CA LEU A 4 -28.55 -14.72 -1.93
C LEU A 4 -29.01 -14.05 -3.24
N ARG A 5 -28.93 -14.77 -4.36
CA ARG A 5 -29.40 -14.26 -5.66
C ARG A 5 -30.92 -14.01 -5.68
N ASN A 6 -31.71 -14.94 -5.09
CA ASN A 6 -33.15 -14.75 -4.96
C ASN A 6 -33.48 -13.54 -4.08
N TYR A 7 -32.78 -13.37 -2.97
CA TYR A 7 -32.95 -12.20 -2.10
C TYR A 7 -32.65 -10.89 -2.84
N LEU A 8 -31.49 -10.80 -3.51
CA LEU A 8 -31.11 -9.62 -4.29
C LEU A 8 -32.12 -9.32 -5.42
N ASN A 9 -32.60 -10.36 -6.13
CA ASN A 9 -33.61 -10.17 -7.17
C ASN A 9 -34.95 -9.65 -6.62
N ASN A 10 -35.34 -10.05 -5.43
CA ASN A 10 -36.54 -9.57 -4.77
C ASN A 10 -36.44 -8.10 -4.32
N VAL A 11 -35.26 -7.69 -3.90
CA VAL A 11 -35.00 -6.31 -3.42
C VAL A 11 -34.69 -5.35 -4.57
N LYS A 12 -34.16 -5.83 -5.69
CA LYS A 12 -33.75 -5.06 -6.88
C LYS A 12 -34.81 -4.07 -7.40
N PRO A 13 -36.11 -4.40 -7.50
CA PRO A 13 -37.12 -3.47 -7.96
C PRO A 13 -37.22 -2.18 -7.13
N SER A 14 -36.88 -2.25 -5.83
CA SER A 14 -36.88 -1.08 -4.94
C SER A 14 -35.76 -0.08 -5.23
N PHE A 15 -34.70 -0.51 -5.92
CA PHE A 15 -33.53 0.30 -6.26
C PHE A 15 -33.49 0.72 -7.73
N VAL A 16 -34.25 0.08 -8.63
CA VAL A 16 -34.23 0.33 -10.07
C VAL A 16 -35.41 1.22 -10.48
N GLY A 17 -35.18 2.13 -11.43
CA GLY A 17 -36.22 3.01 -12.00
C GLY A 17 -36.72 4.05 -11.00
N GLU A 18 -38.04 4.10 -10.76
CA GLU A 18 -38.70 5.00 -9.80
C GLU A 18 -38.82 4.39 -8.39
N GLY A 19 -38.10 3.34 -8.09
CA GLY A 19 -38.12 2.68 -6.78
C GLY A 19 -37.74 3.61 -5.65
N ARG A 20 -38.27 3.37 -4.44
CA ARG A 20 -38.08 4.20 -3.22
C ARG A 20 -36.61 4.49 -2.93
N TYR A 21 -35.70 3.59 -3.30
CA TYR A 21 -34.27 3.69 -3.05
C TYR A 21 -33.43 3.85 -4.33
N SER A 22 -34.02 4.43 -5.41
CA SER A 22 -33.34 4.58 -6.70
C SER A 22 -32.02 5.39 -6.62
N LYS A 23 -31.92 6.34 -5.71
CA LYS A 23 -30.66 7.10 -5.45
C LYS A 23 -29.51 6.20 -4.97
N TRP A 24 -29.82 5.10 -4.31
CA TRP A 24 -28.86 4.15 -3.76
C TRP A 24 -28.56 2.97 -4.71
N PHE A 25 -29.05 3.07 -5.95
CA PHE A 25 -28.79 2.04 -6.98
C PHE A 25 -27.30 1.75 -7.17
N PRO A 26 -26.37 2.73 -7.18
CA PRO A 26 -24.95 2.42 -7.33
C PRO A 26 -24.41 1.50 -6.23
N LEU A 27 -24.85 1.65 -5.00
CA LEU A 27 -24.46 0.79 -3.88
C LEU A 27 -25.03 -0.62 -4.02
N PHE A 28 -26.30 -0.74 -4.44
CA PHE A 28 -26.93 -2.03 -4.70
C PHE A 28 -26.22 -2.78 -5.84
N ASP A 29 -25.91 -2.08 -6.94
CA ASP A 29 -25.22 -2.63 -8.11
C ASP A 29 -23.81 -3.12 -7.75
N ALA A 30 -23.07 -2.37 -6.91
CA ALA A 30 -21.76 -2.78 -6.41
C ALA A 30 -21.84 -4.07 -5.57
N ILE A 31 -22.83 -4.20 -4.69
CA ILE A 31 -23.05 -5.41 -3.89
C ILE A 31 -23.45 -6.60 -4.80
N GLU A 32 -24.35 -6.38 -5.77
CA GLU A 32 -24.74 -7.41 -6.73
C GLU A 32 -23.53 -7.90 -7.54
N ASN A 33 -22.70 -6.98 -8.03
CA ASN A 33 -21.53 -7.29 -8.85
C ASN A 33 -20.37 -7.91 -8.05
N LEU A 34 -20.28 -7.65 -6.75
CA LEU A 34 -19.30 -8.30 -5.87
C LEU A 34 -19.53 -9.82 -5.79
N PHE A 35 -20.80 -10.25 -5.76
CA PHE A 35 -21.17 -11.67 -5.62
C PHE A 35 -21.49 -12.34 -6.94
N PHE A 36 -21.87 -11.59 -7.96
CA PHE A 36 -22.34 -12.12 -9.26
C PHE A 36 -21.72 -11.35 -10.41
N SER A 37 -21.32 -12.09 -11.45
CA SER A 37 -20.77 -11.47 -12.68
C SER A 37 -21.80 -10.54 -13.34
N TYR A 38 -21.31 -9.43 -13.86
CA TYR A 38 -22.08 -8.46 -14.62
C TYR A 38 -22.81 -9.08 -15.80
N THR A 39 -24.14 -8.94 -15.85
CA THR A 39 -25.00 -9.61 -16.83
C THR A 39 -25.50 -8.71 -17.96
N LYS A 40 -25.25 -7.39 -17.90
CA LYS A 40 -25.68 -6.47 -18.98
C LYS A 40 -24.97 -6.82 -20.27
N LYS A 41 -25.75 -7.17 -21.30
CA LYS A 41 -25.27 -7.40 -22.67
C LYS A 41 -25.47 -6.12 -23.49
N THR A 42 -24.51 -5.82 -24.37
CA THR A 42 -24.69 -4.76 -25.36
C THR A 42 -25.87 -5.14 -26.30
N LYS A 43 -26.72 -4.19 -26.57
CA LYS A 43 -27.91 -4.40 -27.47
C LYS A 43 -27.57 -4.24 -28.95
N ASN A 44 -26.36 -3.77 -29.27
CA ASN A 44 -25.92 -3.52 -30.64
C ASN A 44 -25.35 -4.80 -31.30
N PRO A 45 -25.42 -4.95 -32.63
CA PRO A 45 -25.03 -6.19 -33.33
C PRO A 45 -23.52 -6.47 -33.30
N ILE A 46 -22.66 -5.48 -33.02
CA ILE A 46 -21.20 -5.67 -32.90
C ILE A 46 -20.83 -5.69 -31.44
N HIS A 47 -20.32 -6.84 -30.95
CA HIS A 47 -19.89 -7.03 -29.59
C HIS A 47 -18.36 -7.21 -29.52
N VAL A 48 -17.64 -6.18 -29.06
CA VAL A 48 -16.25 -6.31 -28.63
C VAL A 48 -16.25 -6.30 -27.12
N ARG A 49 -15.84 -7.40 -26.51
CA ARG A 49 -15.70 -7.52 -25.05
C ARG A 49 -14.24 -7.72 -24.71
N ASP A 50 -13.71 -6.85 -23.86
CA ASP A 50 -12.38 -7.03 -23.31
C ASP A 50 -12.36 -8.28 -22.40
N ALA A 51 -11.26 -9.05 -22.49
CA ALA A 51 -11.05 -10.22 -21.64
C ALA A 51 -10.71 -9.84 -20.19
N ILE A 52 -10.26 -8.61 -19.97
CA ILE A 52 -9.82 -8.11 -18.66
C ILE A 52 -10.69 -6.92 -18.28
N ASP A 53 -11.61 -7.15 -17.34
CA ASP A 53 -12.39 -6.08 -16.70
C ASP A 53 -11.56 -5.42 -15.59
N ILE A 54 -11.74 -4.11 -15.40
CA ILE A 54 -11.11 -3.33 -14.31
C ILE A 54 -11.42 -3.97 -12.94
N GLN A 55 -12.62 -4.49 -12.76
CA GLN A 55 -13.06 -5.22 -11.56
C GLN A 55 -12.14 -6.39 -11.25
N LYS A 56 -11.85 -7.25 -12.25
CA LYS A 56 -10.94 -8.39 -12.08
C LYS A 56 -9.53 -7.97 -11.74
N VAL A 57 -9.06 -6.87 -12.37
CA VAL A 57 -7.74 -6.30 -12.06
C VAL A 57 -7.69 -5.89 -10.59
N MET A 58 -8.66 -5.11 -10.12
CA MET A 58 -8.68 -4.61 -8.73
C MET A 58 -8.83 -5.74 -7.71
N VAL A 59 -9.72 -6.71 -7.93
CA VAL A 59 -9.85 -7.89 -7.05
C VAL A 59 -8.56 -8.71 -7.03
N THR A 60 -7.88 -8.85 -8.17
CA THR A 60 -6.60 -9.56 -8.23
C THR A 60 -5.52 -8.86 -7.41
N VAL A 61 -5.42 -7.53 -7.48
CA VAL A 61 -4.49 -6.75 -6.64
C VAL A 61 -4.83 -6.94 -5.16
N TRP A 62 -6.11 -6.84 -4.80
CA TRP A 62 -6.57 -7.04 -3.42
C TRP A 62 -6.21 -8.44 -2.89
N LEU A 63 -6.45 -9.51 -3.67
CA LEU A 63 -6.05 -10.87 -3.31
C LEU A 63 -4.53 -11.04 -3.21
N ALA A 64 -3.76 -10.37 -4.07
CA ALA A 64 -2.31 -10.43 -4.06
C ALA A 64 -1.69 -9.81 -2.80
N THR A 65 -2.42 -8.95 -2.08
CA THR A 65 -1.96 -8.37 -0.79
C THR A 65 -2.14 -9.32 0.40
N PHE A 66 -2.95 -10.38 0.29
CA PHE A 66 -3.28 -11.27 1.40
C PHE A 66 -2.07 -11.93 2.07
N PRO A 67 -1.07 -12.46 1.34
CA PRO A 67 0.12 -13.00 1.98
C PRO A 67 0.84 -11.98 2.87
N ALA A 68 0.99 -10.74 2.38
CA ALA A 68 1.60 -9.65 3.14
C ALA A 68 0.73 -9.24 4.34
N MET A 69 -0.58 -9.23 4.20
CA MET A 69 -1.53 -8.92 5.27
C MET A 69 -1.49 -9.97 6.39
N PHE A 70 -1.52 -11.27 6.05
CA PHE A 70 -1.47 -12.34 7.06
C PHE A 70 -0.13 -12.37 7.79
N PHE A 71 0.97 -12.26 7.05
CA PHE A 71 2.28 -12.20 7.68
C PHE A 71 2.44 -10.94 8.54
N GLY A 72 1.92 -9.81 8.05
CA GLY A 72 1.96 -8.55 8.80
C GLY A 72 1.24 -8.61 10.14
N MET A 73 0.05 -9.20 10.17
CA MET A 73 -0.66 -9.45 11.43
C MET A 73 0.16 -10.34 12.38
N TYR A 74 0.76 -11.41 11.86
CA TYR A 74 1.65 -12.26 12.65
C TYR A 74 2.86 -11.49 13.20
N ASN A 75 3.53 -10.70 12.36
CA ASN A 75 4.72 -9.93 12.74
C ASN A 75 4.43 -8.86 13.79
N VAL A 76 3.32 -8.12 13.64
CA VAL A 76 2.87 -7.15 14.66
C VAL A 76 2.68 -7.83 16.02
N GLY A 77 1.98 -8.97 16.04
CA GLY A 77 1.81 -9.72 17.28
C GLY A 77 3.09 -10.31 17.82
N ALA A 78 4.02 -10.77 16.96
CA ALA A 78 5.30 -11.30 17.41
C ALA A 78 6.14 -10.23 18.13
N ASN A 79 6.33 -9.07 17.48
CA ASN A 79 7.09 -7.97 18.06
C ASN A 79 6.44 -7.41 19.34
N SER A 80 5.12 -7.28 19.36
CA SER A 80 4.40 -6.73 20.51
C SER A 80 4.38 -7.68 21.71
N LEU A 81 4.15 -8.99 21.49
CA LEU A 81 4.15 -9.98 22.55
C LEU A 81 5.56 -10.19 23.13
N GLU A 82 6.60 -10.19 22.30
CA GLU A 82 7.98 -10.27 22.76
C GLU A 82 8.33 -9.04 23.63
N TYR A 83 7.89 -7.85 23.22
CA TYR A 83 8.05 -6.65 24.02
C TYR A 83 7.31 -6.75 25.36
N LEU A 84 6.04 -7.14 25.38
CA LEU A 84 5.23 -7.27 26.59
C LEU A 84 5.82 -8.31 27.56
N ASP A 85 6.35 -9.42 27.03
CA ASP A 85 7.07 -10.41 27.83
C ASP A 85 8.34 -9.84 28.48
N SER A 86 9.09 -9.01 27.75
CA SER A 86 10.33 -8.38 28.27
C SER A 86 10.08 -7.47 29.48
N ILE A 87 8.88 -6.89 29.57
CA ILE A 87 8.46 -6.02 30.68
C ILE A 87 7.54 -6.73 31.68
N ASN A 88 7.33 -8.05 31.54
CA ASN A 88 6.41 -8.87 32.33
C ASN A 88 4.99 -8.28 32.44
N GLN A 89 4.48 -7.69 31.37
CA GLN A 89 3.12 -7.18 31.31
C GLN A 89 2.24 -8.07 30.43
N GLN A 90 1.01 -8.31 30.89
CA GLN A 90 -0.04 -9.00 30.13
C GLN A 90 -1.27 -8.11 29.92
N ASN A 91 -1.04 -6.82 29.71
CA ASN A 91 -2.09 -5.84 29.46
C ASN A 91 -1.53 -4.71 28.59
N THR A 92 -2.23 -4.40 27.52
CA THR A 92 -1.90 -3.28 26.61
C THR A 92 -2.38 -1.93 27.13
N GLY A 93 -3.19 -1.90 28.21
CA GLY A 93 -3.72 -0.68 28.82
C GLY A 93 -4.81 0.03 28.00
N ASP A 94 -5.18 -0.51 26.85
CA ASP A 94 -6.18 0.02 25.94
C ASP A 94 -7.37 -0.94 25.71
N TRP A 95 -8.33 -0.52 24.90
CA TRP A 95 -9.52 -1.34 24.60
C TRP A 95 -9.20 -2.66 23.86
N HIS A 96 -8.05 -2.78 23.18
CA HIS A 96 -7.62 -4.00 22.53
C HIS A 96 -7.38 -5.14 23.51
N HIS A 97 -7.03 -4.81 24.77
CA HIS A 97 -6.88 -5.80 25.83
C HIS A 97 -8.07 -6.77 25.95
N TYR A 98 -9.30 -6.23 25.83
CA TYR A 98 -10.51 -7.07 25.93
C TYR A 98 -10.62 -8.09 24.81
N LEU A 99 -10.13 -7.77 23.63
CA LEU A 99 -10.13 -8.69 22.46
C LEU A 99 -8.96 -9.66 22.53
N ILE A 100 -7.78 -9.19 22.93
CA ILE A 100 -6.56 -9.99 23.03
C ILE A 100 -6.71 -11.05 24.12
N SER A 101 -7.31 -10.70 25.27
CA SER A 101 -7.50 -11.60 26.41
C SER A 101 -8.36 -12.85 26.08
N ILE A 102 -9.13 -12.86 24.99
CA ILE A 102 -9.91 -14.02 24.53
C ILE A 102 -8.97 -15.19 24.18
N VAL A 103 -7.83 -14.92 23.56
CA VAL A 103 -6.84 -15.94 23.15
C VAL A 103 -5.66 -15.98 24.14
N GLY A 104 -5.30 -14.81 24.69
CA GLY A 104 -4.23 -14.66 25.68
C GLY A 104 -2.96 -14.05 25.09
N TYR A 105 -1.97 -13.81 25.97
CA TYR A 105 -0.70 -13.13 25.68
C TYR A 105 0.49 -14.10 25.58
N ASP A 106 0.30 -15.30 25.05
CA ASP A 106 1.37 -16.29 24.88
C ASP A 106 2.25 -15.95 23.67
N SER A 107 3.47 -15.47 23.95
CA SER A 107 4.48 -15.13 22.93
C SER A 107 5.04 -16.34 22.17
N ASN A 108 4.83 -17.58 22.65
CA ASN A 108 5.27 -18.78 21.95
C ASN A 108 4.18 -19.32 20.99
N SER A 109 2.93 -18.92 21.17
CA SER A 109 1.80 -19.40 20.39
C SER A 109 1.67 -18.65 19.06
N PHE A 110 1.66 -19.37 17.93
CA PHE A 110 1.37 -18.81 16.62
C PHE A 110 0.00 -18.10 16.56
N PHE A 111 -1.01 -18.72 17.16
CA PHE A 111 -2.38 -18.16 17.16
C PHE A 111 -2.47 -16.88 18.01
N SER A 112 -1.78 -16.81 19.15
CA SER A 112 -1.76 -15.60 19.97
C SER A 112 -1.09 -14.44 19.23
N LYS A 113 0.02 -14.68 18.53
CA LYS A 113 0.69 -13.69 17.68
C LYS A 113 -0.21 -13.19 16.57
N LEU A 114 -0.83 -14.10 15.81
CA LEU A 114 -1.73 -13.73 14.70
C LEU A 114 -2.96 -12.97 15.20
N TRP A 115 -3.56 -13.42 16.31
CA TRP A 115 -4.73 -12.79 16.90
C TRP A 115 -4.43 -11.40 17.43
N PHE A 116 -3.31 -11.23 18.12
CA PHE A 116 -2.85 -9.93 18.61
C PHE A 116 -2.76 -8.92 17.46
N GLY A 117 -2.01 -9.23 16.41
CA GLY A 117 -1.90 -8.35 15.25
C GLY A 117 -3.22 -8.12 14.51
N ALA A 118 -4.10 -9.13 14.46
CA ALA A 118 -5.44 -8.97 13.91
C ALA A 118 -6.29 -7.98 14.72
N CYS A 119 -6.17 -7.98 16.07
CA CYS A 119 -6.89 -7.04 16.92
C CYS A 119 -6.49 -5.58 16.67
N TYR A 120 -5.26 -5.31 16.24
CA TYR A 120 -4.82 -3.96 15.88
C TYR A 120 -5.10 -3.62 14.41
N PHE A 121 -4.84 -4.53 13.50
CA PHE A 121 -4.99 -4.27 12.06
C PHE A 121 -6.44 -4.22 11.60
N LEU A 122 -7.29 -5.18 12.01
CA LEU A 122 -8.65 -5.27 11.50
C LEU A 122 -9.53 -4.06 11.81
N PRO A 123 -9.47 -3.44 13.00
CA PRO A 123 -10.21 -2.22 13.26
C PRO A 123 -9.80 -1.05 12.35
N ILE A 124 -8.49 -0.87 12.12
CA ILE A 124 -7.97 0.14 11.19
C ILE A 124 -8.52 -0.13 9.79
N TYR A 125 -8.38 -1.37 9.30
CA TYR A 125 -8.87 -1.74 7.97
C TYR A 125 -10.38 -1.58 7.85
N PHE A 126 -11.15 -1.96 8.88
CA PHE A 126 -12.61 -1.80 8.88
C PHE A 126 -13.04 -0.33 8.79
N VAL A 127 -12.43 0.55 9.56
CA VAL A 127 -12.71 1.99 9.53
C VAL A 127 -12.32 2.58 8.17
N VAL A 128 -11.12 2.30 7.69
CA VAL A 128 -10.62 2.76 6.39
C VAL A 128 -11.51 2.28 5.24
N PHE A 129 -11.90 1.02 5.28
CA PHE A 129 -12.79 0.43 4.29
C PHE A 129 -14.17 1.09 4.29
N THR A 130 -14.79 1.23 5.47
CA THR A 130 -16.14 1.80 5.62
C THR A 130 -16.16 3.27 5.17
N VAL A 131 -15.18 4.07 5.61
CA VAL A 131 -15.06 5.47 5.23
C VAL A 131 -14.76 5.60 3.73
N GLY A 132 -13.87 4.74 3.21
CA GLY A 132 -13.55 4.73 1.78
C GLY A 132 -14.77 4.43 0.91
N ILE A 133 -15.52 3.39 1.23
CA ILE A 133 -16.76 3.05 0.52
C ILE A 133 -17.82 4.14 0.66
N ALA A 134 -17.91 4.80 1.82
CA ALA A 134 -18.86 5.91 2.02
C ALA A 134 -18.55 7.09 1.07
N TRP A 135 -17.27 7.45 0.91
CA TRP A 135 -16.86 8.49 -0.05
C TRP A 135 -17.15 8.07 -1.50
N GLU A 136 -16.79 6.86 -1.91
CA GLU A 136 -17.10 6.34 -3.25
C GLU A 136 -18.61 6.36 -3.53
N ALA A 137 -19.42 5.89 -2.59
CA ALA A 137 -20.87 5.90 -2.71
C ALA A 137 -21.43 7.31 -2.84
N LEU A 138 -20.92 8.26 -2.03
CA LEU A 138 -21.33 9.66 -2.09
C LEU A 138 -21.08 10.26 -3.48
N PHE A 139 -19.86 10.12 -4.00
CA PHE A 139 -19.51 10.63 -5.33
C PHE A 139 -20.22 9.89 -6.46
N ALA A 140 -20.42 8.59 -6.36
CA ALA A 140 -21.19 7.80 -7.31
C ALA A 140 -22.65 8.27 -7.40
N ILE A 141 -23.30 8.55 -6.26
CA ILE A 141 -24.66 9.07 -6.19
C ILE A 141 -24.75 10.47 -6.80
N VAL A 142 -23.81 11.38 -6.44
CA VAL A 142 -23.81 12.76 -6.91
C VAL A 142 -23.55 12.83 -8.42
N ARG A 143 -22.58 12.04 -8.91
CA ARG A 143 -22.18 12.04 -10.33
C ARG A 143 -22.96 11.07 -11.20
N LYS A 144 -23.83 10.23 -10.61
CA LYS A 144 -24.65 9.22 -11.30
C LYS A 144 -23.81 8.19 -12.08
N HIS A 145 -22.72 7.72 -11.51
CA HIS A 145 -21.92 6.62 -12.07
C HIS A 145 -21.91 5.40 -11.12
N GLU A 146 -21.44 4.28 -11.62
CA GLU A 146 -21.29 3.05 -10.83
C GLU A 146 -20.12 3.20 -9.84
N ILE A 147 -20.21 2.53 -8.68
CA ILE A 147 -19.11 2.45 -7.71
C ILE A 147 -17.99 1.61 -8.30
N ASN A 148 -16.77 2.09 -8.19
CA ASN A 148 -15.61 1.42 -8.76
C ASN A 148 -14.85 0.64 -7.68
N GLU A 149 -14.47 -0.60 -7.97
CA GLU A 149 -13.75 -1.49 -7.07
C GLU A 149 -12.32 -1.00 -6.74
N GLY A 150 -11.85 0.05 -7.37
CA GLY A 150 -10.59 0.72 -7.02
C GLY A 150 -10.51 1.18 -5.56
N ALA A 151 -11.66 1.42 -4.91
CA ALA A 151 -11.71 1.72 -3.48
C ALA A 151 -11.19 0.57 -2.61
N PHE A 152 -11.50 -0.68 -2.96
CA PHE A 152 -11.03 -1.86 -2.20
C PHE A 152 -9.50 -1.93 -2.17
N VAL A 153 -8.86 -1.65 -3.31
CA VAL A 153 -7.40 -1.64 -3.42
C VAL A 153 -6.81 -0.46 -2.62
N SER A 154 -7.36 0.74 -2.80
CA SER A 154 -6.84 1.92 -2.10
C SER A 154 -6.96 1.78 -0.58
N THR A 155 -8.05 1.21 -0.08
CA THR A 155 -8.27 1.04 1.36
C THR A 155 -7.35 -0.02 1.96
N VAL A 156 -7.15 -1.17 1.32
CA VAL A 156 -6.24 -2.21 1.83
C VAL A 156 -4.78 -1.75 1.78
N LEU A 157 -4.34 -1.12 0.69
CA LEU A 157 -2.96 -0.64 0.56
C LEU A 157 -2.65 0.48 1.56
N PHE A 158 -3.60 1.39 1.78
CA PHE A 158 -3.46 2.42 2.80
C PHE A 158 -3.32 1.80 4.19
N SER A 159 -4.22 0.89 4.58
CA SER A 159 -4.19 0.24 5.89
C SER A 159 -2.90 -0.57 6.12
N LEU A 160 -2.43 -1.32 5.11
CA LEU A 160 -1.19 -2.10 5.18
C LEU A 160 0.06 -1.23 5.28
N SER A 161 0.01 0.00 4.78
CA SER A 161 1.11 0.96 4.85
C SER A 161 1.14 1.77 6.15
N CYS A 162 0.14 1.65 7.01
CA CYS A 162 0.06 2.36 8.27
C CYS A 162 0.74 1.60 9.42
N PRO A 163 1.18 2.32 10.47
CA PRO A 163 1.58 1.69 11.73
C PRO A 163 0.41 0.94 12.38
N PRO A 164 0.70 -0.11 13.17
CA PRO A 164 -0.35 -0.91 13.79
C PRO A 164 -1.17 -0.17 14.86
N ASP A 165 -0.59 0.82 15.51
CA ASP A 165 -1.23 1.59 16.59
C ASP A 165 -1.75 2.97 16.11
N LEU A 166 -2.10 3.09 14.84
CA LEU A 166 -2.64 4.33 14.29
C LEU A 166 -4.05 4.61 14.86
N PRO A 167 -4.32 5.80 15.43
CA PRO A 167 -5.65 6.17 15.89
C PRO A 167 -6.70 6.07 14.78
N LEU A 168 -7.84 5.43 15.05
CA LEU A 168 -8.87 5.14 14.05
C LEU A 168 -9.41 6.39 13.35
N TRP A 169 -9.52 7.51 14.06
CA TRP A 169 -9.97 8.79 13.46
C TRP A 169 -8.94 9.38 12.49
N GLN A 170 -7.64 9.20 12.76
CA GLN A 170 -6.58 9.60 11.84
C GLN A 170 -6.59 8.72 10.59
N ALA A 171 -6.80 7.41 10.75
CA ALA A 171 -6.97 6.50 9.64
C ALA A 171 -8.15 6.93 8.74
N ALA A 172 -9.28 7.31 9.34
CA ALA A 172 -10.45 7.84 8.63
C ALA A 172 -10.15 9.16 7.89
N MET A 173 -9.41 10.07 8.51
CA MET A 173 -9.02 11.34 7.88
C MET A 173 -8.03 11.11 6.73
N GLY A 174 -7.04 10.23 6.92
CA GLY A 174 -6.04 9.91 5.91
C GLY A 174 -6.67 9.33 4.64
N ILE A 175 -7.52 8.32 4.78
CA ILE A 175 -8.19 7.72 3.60
C ILE A 175 -9.17 8.70 2.96
N SER A 176 -9.85 9.54 3.74
CA SER A 176 -10.73 10.60 3.22
C SER A 176 -9.95 11.58 2.34
N PHE A 177 -8.81 12.06 2.81
CA PHE A 177 -7.94 12.92 2.03
C PHE A 177 -7.43 12.21 0.76
N GLY A 178 -6.96 10.97 0.89
CA GLY A 178 -6.45 10.19 -0.23
C GLY A 178 -7.49 9.98 -1.32
N LEU A 179 -8.70 9.59 -0.98
CA LEU A 179 -9.77 9.35 -1.95
C LEU A 179 -10.35 10.65 -2.51
N VAL A 180 -10.67 11.62 -1.67
CA VAL A 180 -11.31 12.87 -2.13
C VAL A 180 -10.32 13.70 -2.94
N ILE A 181 -9.15 14.01 -2.38
CA ILE A 181 -8.15 14.89 -3.01
C ILE A 181 -7.32 14.14 -4.04
N GLY A 182 -6.89 12.90 -3.73
CA GLY A 182 -6.03 12.13 -4.62
C GLY A 182 -6.75 11.50 -5.82
N LYS A 183 -8.08 11.34 -5.75
CA LYS A 183 -8.83 10.59 -6.77
C LYS A 183 -10.10 11.31 -7.24
N GLU A 184 -11.04 11.59 -6.33
CA GLU A 184 -12.38 12.03 -6.73
C GLU A 184 -12.39 13.44 -7.35
N ILE A 185 -11.59 14.38 -6.87
CA ILE A 185 -11.48 15.73 -7.46
C ILE A 185 -11.13 15.66 -8.96
N PHE A 186 -10.32 14.69 -9.36
CA PHE A 186 -9.90 14.51 -10.76
C PHE A 186 -10.90 13.74 -11.62
N GLY A 187 -11.96 13.21 -11.04
CA GLY A 187 -13.04 12.52 -11.76
C GLY A 187 -13.20 11.04 -11.47
N GLY A 188 -12.55 10.52 -10.43
CA GLY A 188 -12.66 9.15 -9.95
C GLY A 188 -11.64 8.19 -10.55
N THR A 189 -11.90 6.88 -10.41
CA THR A 189 -10.97 5.82 -10.84
C THR A 189 -10.67 5.91 -12.33
N GLY A 190 -9.40 5.84 -12.69
CA GLY A 190 -8.93 5.93 -14.08
C GLY A 190 -8.60 7.35 -14.54
N LYS A 191 -8.93 8.38 -13.75
CA LYS A 191 -8.63 9.79 -14.06
C LYS A 191 -7.67 10.42 -13.03
N ASN A 192 -7.40 9.72 -11.94
CA ASN A 192 -6.43 10.14 -10.95
C ASN A 192 -5.00 9.96 -11.47
N PHE A 193 -4.17 10.96 -11.28
CA PHE A 193 -2.75 10.88 -11.62
C PHE A 193 -1.85 10.58 -10.41
N LEU A 194 -2.40 10.63 -9.19
CA LEU A 194 -1.73 10.21 -7.97
C LEU A 194 -2.31 8.90 -7.45
N ASN A 195 -1.49 8.09 -6.78
CA ASN A 195 -1.97 6.95 -6.04
C ASN A 195 -2.73 7.42 -4.79
N PRO A 196 -4.03 7.07 -4.62
CA PRO A 196 -4.85 7.59 -3.52
C PRO A 196 -4.38 7.12 -2.14
N ALA A 197 -3.92 5.87 -2.01
CA ALA A 197 -3.41 5.34 -0.75
C ALA A 197 -2.17 6.11 -0.28
N LEU A 198 -1.23 6.36 -1.20
CA LEU A 198 -0.02 7.14 -0.90
C LEU A 198 -0.33 8.61 -0.62
N THR A 199 -1.31 9.20 -1.31
CA THR A 199 -1.76 10.57 -1.05
C THR A 199 -2.33 10.71 0.36
N GLY A 200 -3.14 9.73 0.80
CA GLY A 200 -3.65 9.70 2.17
C GLY A 200 -2.56 9.50 3.22
N ARG A 201 -1.60 8.61 2.95
CA ARG A 201 -0.45 8.41 3.85
C ARG A 201 0.44 9.65 3.93
N ALA A 202 0.69 10.32 2.80
CA ALA A 202 1.45 11.57 2.79
C ALA A 202 0.77 12.66 3.61
N PHE A 203 -0.55 12.79 3.49
CA PHE A 203 -1.32 13.70 4.34
C PHE A 203 -1.09 13.42 5.84
N LEU A 204 -1.21 12.16 6.26
CA LEU A 204 -0.98 11.80 7.66
C LEU A 204 0.45 12.08 8.10
N TYR A 205 1.42 11.80 7.24
CA TYR A 205 2.83 12.04 7.54
C TYR A 205 3.13 13.53 7.82
N PHE A 206 2.54 14.42 7.04
CA PHE A 206 2.75 15.86 7.23
C PHE A 206 1.86 16.48 8.31
N ALA A 207 0.64 15.95 8.48
CA ALA A 207 -0.31 16.50 9.45
C ALA A 207 -0.14 15.92 10.86
N TYR A 208 0.23 14.64 10.97
CA TYR A 208 0.31 13.89 12.24
C TYR A 208 1.59 13.03 12.30
N PRO A 209 2.79 13.65 12.20
CA PRO A 209 4.05 12.90 12.09
C PRO A 209 4.32 12.00 13.31
N ALA A 210 3.90 12.42 14.51
CA ALA A 210 4.16 11.68 15.75
C ALA A 210 3.50 10.30 15.80
N GLN A 211 2.41 10.06 15.06
CA GLN A 211 1.69 8.79 15.01
C GLN A 211 2.03 7.96 13.77
N ILE A 212 2.83 8.49 12.85
CA ILE A 212 3.17 7.82 11.57
C ILE A 212 4.67 7.54 11.46
N SER A 213 5.49 8.25 12.20
CA SER A 213 6.95 8.20 12.14
C SER A 213 7.56 8.22 13.52
N GLY A 214 8.79 7.74 13.65
CA GLY A 214 9.54 7.66 14.90
C GLY A 214 9.64 6.23 15.41
N ASP A 215 10.28 6.06 16.57
CA ASP A 215 10.67 4.74 17.08
C ASP A 215 9.55 4.00 17.83
N LYS A 216 8.48 4.73 18.17
CA LYS A 216 7.46 4.23 19.12
C LYS A 216 6.22 3.64 18.43
N VAL A 217 6.01 3.95 17.16
CA VAL A 217 4.73 3.68 16.45
C VAL A 217 4.66 2.28 15.83
N TRP A 218 5.78 1.55 15.80
CA TRP A 218 5.88 0.29 15.06
C TRP A 218 5.61 -0.96 15.91
N VAL A 219 5.58 -0.79 17.24
CA VAL A 219 5.23 -1.85 18.19
C VAL A 219 3.94 -1.48 18.88
N ALA A 220 2.90 -2.31 18.69
CA ALA A 220 1.57 -2.04 19.23
C ALA A 220 1.46 -2.36 20.72
N GLY A 221 0.56 -1.65 21.42
CA GLY A 221 0.26 -1.91 22.82
C GLY A 221 1.22 -1.27 23.83
N ILE A 222 2.06 -0.34 23.40
CA ILE A 222 2.90 0.45 24.31
C ILE A 222 2.08 1.67 24.76
N SER A 223 1.27 1.51 25.79
CA SER A 223 0.42 2.60 26.31
C SER A 223 1.17 3.61 27.17
N ASP A 224 2.24 3.20 27.83
CA ASP A 224 3.04 4.06 28.71
C ASP A 224 4.53 4.00 28.36
N TYR A 225 4.99 5.03 27.65
CA TYR A 225 6.39 5.16 27.22
C TYR A 225 7.39 5.37 28.36
N ASN A 226 6.91 5.60 29.58
CA ASN A 226 7.77 5.73 30.75
C ASN A 226 8.26 4.36 31.30
N ILE A 227 7.69 3.26 30.78
CA ILE A 227 8.02 1.88 31.22
C ILE A 227 8.94 1.17 30.20
N ILE A 228 9.38 1.85 29.15
CA ILE A 228 10.27 1.24 28.15
C ILE A 228 11.60 0.86 28.82
N PRO A 229 12.02 -0.42 28.77
CA PRO A 229 13.31 -0.84 29.33
C PRO A 229 14.46 -0.05 28.69
N GLU A 230 15.47 0.31 29.50
CA GLU A 230 16.69 0.90 28.99
C GLU A 230 17.31 -0.05 27.93
N GLY A 231 17.56 0.48 26.73
CA GLY A 231 18.12 -0.28 25.62
C GLY A 231 17.10 -0.92 24.65
N TYR A 232 15.79 -0.83 24.90
CA TYR A 232 14.79 -1.23 23.90
C TYR A 232 14.50 -0.07 22.94
N SER A 233 14.61 -0.32 21.64
CA SER A 233 14.20 0.62 20.58
C SER A 233 13.20 -0.07 19.66
N GLY A 234 12.02 0.51 19.49
CA GLY A 234 11.05 0.11 18.48
C GLY A 234 11.35 0.68 17.10
N ALA A 235 12.56 1.23 16.90
CA ALA A 235 12.97 1.81 15.63
C ALA A 235 12.96 0.79 14.50
N THR A 236 12.53 1.22 13.30
CA THR A 236 12.66 0.39 12.10
C THR A 236 14.14 0.19 11.74
N ALA A 237 14.46 -0.91 11.05
CA ALA A 237 15.80 -1.14 10.53
C ALA A 237 16.35 0.05 9.71
N LEU A 238 15.46 0.79 9.05
CA LEU A 238 15.81 1.97 8.27
C LEU A 238 16.06 3.21 9.18
N GLY A 239 15.34 3.34 10.29
CA GLY A 239 15.61 4.35 11.33
C GLY A 239 16.97 4.14 11.96
N VAL A 240 17.29 2.91 12.39
CA VAL A 240 18.62 2.53 12.90
C VAL A 240 19.71 2.80 11.88
N ALA A 241 19.44 2.53 10.59
CA ALA A 241 20.37 2.82 9.50
C ALA A 241 20.68 4.31 9.36
N ALA A 242 19.66 5.16 9.52
CA ALA A 242 19.84 6.62 9.40
C ALA A 242 20.72 7.19 10.51
N GLU A 243 20.68 6.62 11.70
CA GLU A 243 21.48 7.07 12.86
C GLU A 243 22.89 6.46 12.89
N SER A 244 22.99 5.15 12.69
CA SER A 244 24.22 4.37 12.94
C SER A 244 24.75 3.65 11.70
N GLY A 245 24.11 3.81 10.55
CA GLY A 245 24.54 3.21 9.30
C GLY A 245 24.51 1.68 9.29
N MET A 246 25.42 1.08 8.53
CA MET A 246 25.47 -0.38 8.36
C MET A 246 25.80 -1.13 9.66
N SER A 247 26.64 -0.57 10.53
CA SER A 247 26.97 -1.17 11.83
C SER A 247 25.78 -1.28 12.75
N GLY A 248 24.91 -0.25 12.78
CA GLY A 248 23.70 -0.29 13.56
C GLY A 248 22.74 -1.39 13.10
N ILE A 249 22.53 -1.50 11.78
CA ILE A 249 21.67 -2.54 11.21
C ILE A 249 22.18 -3.94 11.56
N THR A 250 23.48 -4.22 11.31
CA THR A 250 24.05 -5.56 11.50
C THR A 250 24.17 -5.99 12.97
N ASN A 251 24.21 -5.03 13.90
CA ASN A 251 24.15 -5.32 15.33
C ASN A 251 22.73 -5.69 15.80
N SER A 252 21.69 -5.14 15.15
CA SER A 252 20.30 -5.35 15.55
C SER A 252 19.61 -6.46 14.77
N TYR A 253 19.92 -6.62 13.47
CA TYR A 253 19.21 -7.52 12.57
C TYR A 253 20.16 -8.21 11.61
N THR A 254 19.90 -9.49 11.30
CA THR A 254 20.53 -10.17 10.17
C THR A 254 19.81 -9.81 8.87
N TRP A 255 20.50 -9.93 7.74
CA TRP A 255 19.83 -9.74 6.43
C TRP A 255 18.66 -10.72 6.23
N MET A 256 18.79 -11.94 6.79
CA MET A 256 17.74 -12.95 6.71
C MET A 256 16.50 -12.54 7.53
N ASP A 257 16.66 -11.91 8.69
CA ASP A 257 15.54 -11.40 9.48
C ASP A 257 14.78 -10.33 8.71
N ALA A 258 15.49 -9.39 8.06
CA ALA A 258 14.89 -8.39 7.20
C ALA A 258 14.18 -8.99 5.97
N PHE A 259 14.75 -10.05 5.37
CA PHE A 259 14.16 -10.75 4.22
C PHE A 259 12.91 -11.55 4.61
N LEU A 260 12.95 -12.25 5.74
CA LEU A 260 11.81 -12.99 6.27
C LEU A 260 10.72 -12.06 6.80
N GLY A 261 11.11 -10.90 7.34
CA GLY A 261 10.21 -9.89 7.86
C GLY A 261 10.13 -9.86 9.39
N ASN A 262 11.07 -10.47 10.10
CA ASN A 262 11.16 -10.44 11.56
C ASN A 262 11.79 -9.10 12.04
N ILE A 263 11.24 -8.00 11.56
CA ILE A 263 11.67 -6.63 11.86
C ILE A 263 10.44 -5.75 12.12
N PRO A 264 10.54 -4.71 12.95
CA PRO A 264 9.47 -3.74 13.12
C PRO A 264 9.25 -2.91 11.85
N GLY A 265 7.99 -2.58 11.56
CA GLY A 265 7.61 -1.79 10.39
C GLY A 265 6.10 -1.66 10.22
N SER A 266 5.63 -1.07 9.13
CA SER A 266 4.19 -1.05 8.83
C SER A 266 3.67 -2.46 8.54
N VAL A 267 2.35 -2.64 8.76
CA VAL A 267 1.74 -3.98 8.79
C VAL A 267 2.06 -4.82 7.54
N GLY A 268 2.04 -4.22 6.35
CA GLY A 268 2.19 -4.96 5.09
C GLY A 268 3.60 -5.01 4.51
N GLU A 269 4.57 -4.26 5.06
CA GLU A 269 5.85 -4.04 4.37
C GLU A 269 7.01 -4.92 4.86
N THR A 270 6.83 -5.67 5.94
CA THR A 270 7.93 -6.34 6.63
C THR A 270 8.46 -7.57 5.89
N SER A 271 7.62 -8.48 5.41
CA SER A 271 8.06 -9.73 4.77
C SER A 271 8.24 -9.62 3.26
N ILE A 272 9.49 -9.69 2.81
CA ILE A 272 9.81 -9.73 1.37
C ILE A 272 9.24 -10.97 0.71
N ILE A 273 9.27 -12.14 1.37
CA ILE A 273 8.71 -13.39 0.82
C ILE A 273 7.20 -13.24 0.54
N ALA A 274 6.46 -12.70 1.50
CA ALA A 274 5.03 -12.51 1.34
C ALA A 274 4.71 -11.51 0.21
N ILE A 275 5.50 -10.45 0.08
CA ILE A 275 5.40 -9.47 -1.00
C ILE A 275 5.76 -10.11 -2.36
N LEU A 276 6.79 -10.95 -2.44
CA LEU A 276 7.17 -11.66 -3.67
C LEU A 276 6.09 -12.65 -4.14
N ILE A 277 5.38 -13.32 -3.22
CA ILE A 277 4.21 -14.13 -3.57
C ILE A 277 3.15 -13.26 -4.25
N GLY A 278 2.86 -12.08 -3.70
CA GLY A 278 1.98 -11.10 -4.32
C GLY A 278 2.46 -10.64 -5.70
N LEU A 279 3.77 -10.37 -5.85
CA LEU A 279 4.37 -10.02 -7.14
C LEU A 279 4.17 -11.11 -8.20
N ILE A 280 4.39 -12.37 -7.84
CA ILE A 280 4.21 -13.51 -8.75
C ILE A 280 2.75 -13.56 -9.22
N ILE A 281 1.79 -13.42 -8.32
CA ILE A 281 0.36 -13.38 -8.66
C ILE A 281 0.10 -12.25 -9.67
N LEU A 282 0.59 -11.04 -9.41
CA LEU A 282 0.36 -9.87 -10.26
C LEU A 282 1.06 -9.96 -11.62
N LEU A 283 2.23 -10.59 -11.71
CA LEU A 283 2.96 -10.78 -12.97
C LEU A 283 2.32 -11.88 -13.82
N VAL A 284 1.93 -13.02 -13.21
CA VAL A 284 1.26 -14.13 -13.92
C VAL A 284 -0.09 -13.69 -14.49
N THR A 285 -0.84 -12.90 -13.72
CA THR A 285 -2.12 -12.34 -14.17
C THR A 285 -1.97 -11.13 -15.12
N LYS A 286 -0.72 -10.68 -15.37
CA LYS A 286 -0.38 -9.51 -16.22
C LYS A 286 -1.00 -8.19 -15.74
N VAL A 287 -1.34 -8.10 -14.46
CA VAL A 287 -1.81 -6.87 -13.82
C VAL A 287 -0.65 -5.91 -13.57
N ALA A 288 0.43 -6.41 -12.96
CA ALA A 288 1.65 -5.63 -12.77
C ALA A 288 2.54 -5.64 -14.02
N SER A 289 3.21 -4.52 -14.28
CA SER A 289 4.19 -4.40 -15.36
C SER A 289 5.59 -4.75 -14.87
N TRP A 290 6.14 -5.87 -15.34
CA TRP A 290 7.54 -6.25 -15.04
C TRP A 290 8.56 -5.17 -15.44
N ARG A 291 8.22 -4.29 -16.42
CA ARG A 291 9.07 -3.19 -16.87
C ARG A 291 9.25 -2.13 -15.80
N ILE A 292 8.19 -1.82 -15.04
CA ILE A 292 8.27 -0.91 -13.89
C ILE A 292 9.16 -1.53 -12.82
N VAL A 293 8.93 -2.81 -12.51
CA VAL A 293 9.73 -3.53 -11.50
C VAL A 293 11.22 -3.52 -11.87
N ALA A 294 11.55 -3.88 -13.12
CA ALA A 294 12.94 -3.90 -13.60
C ALA A 294 13.54 -2.48 -13.60
N GLY A 295 12.82 -1.48 -14.08
CA GLY A 295 13.28 -0.10 -14.09
C GLY A 295 13.60 0.41 -12.68
N THR A 296 12.72 0.15 -11.72
CA THR A 296 12.90 0.58 -10.32
C THR A 296 14.11 -0.12 -9.67
N LEU A 297 14.26 -1.43 -9.88
CA LEU A 297 15.43 -2.15 -9.37
C LEU A 297 16.74 -1.63 -9.97
N VAL A 298 16.78 -1.40 -11.28
CA VAL A 298 17.99 -0.85 -11.94
C VAL A 298 18.31 0.54 -11.42
N GLY A 299 17.31 1.42 -11.29
CA GLY A 299 17.51 2.77 -10.74
C GLY A 299 18.02 2.75 -9.30
N MET A 300 17.46 1.89 -8.46
CA MET A 300 17.86 1.70 -7.06
C MET A 300 19.30 1.18 -6.97
N ILE A 301 19.66 0.12 -7.71
CA ILE A 301 21.01 -0.47 -7.70
C ILE A 301 22.03 0.56 -8.17
N LEU A 302 21.75 1.25 -9.28
CA LEU A 302 22.64 2.26 -9.83
C LEU A 302 22.90 3.39 -8.84
N MET A 303 21.82 3.96 -8.28
CA MET A 303 21.96 5.13 -7.39
C MET A 303 22.61 4.75 -6.06
N SER A 304 22.25 3.60 -5.46
CA SER A 304 22.89 3.11 -4.26
C SER A 304 24.39 2.86 -4.49
N SER A 305 24.77 2.21 -5.61
CA SER A 305 26.17 1.95 -5.94
C SER A 305 26.94 3.26 -6.17
N LEU A 306 26.36 4.26 -6.83
CA LEU A 306 26.99 5.56 -7.02
C LEU A 306 27.25 6.26 -5.68
N LEU A 307 26.30 6.24 -4.75
CA LEU A 307 26.47 6.84 -3.43
C LEU A 307 27.48 6.07 -2.58
N ASN A 308 27.52 4.73 -2.67
CA ASN A 308 28.56 3.93 -2.00
C ASN A 308 29.97 4.28 -2.51
N ILE A 309 30.13 4.50 -3.83
CA ILE A 309 31.43 4.90 -4.41
C ILE A 309 31.80 6.32 -3.98
N ALA A 310 30.83 7.24 -3.95
CA ALA A 310 31.06 8.61 -3.52
C ALA A 310 31.48 8.70 -2.04
N GLY A 311 30.89 7.85 -1.20
CA GLY A 311 31.15 7.83 0.24
C GLY A 311 30.76 9.12 0.96
N SER A 312 30.72 9.10 2.27
CA SER A 312 30.53 10.30 3.11
C SER A 312 31.08 10.02 4.52
N ASP A 313 31.83 10.95 5.07
CA ASP A 313 32.35 10.86 6.44
C ASP A 313 31.30 11.28 7.48
N THR A 314 30.27 12.00 7.07
CA THR A 314 29.25 12.58 7.97
C THR A 314 27.91 11.86 7.91
N ASN A 315 27.63 11.13 6.83
CA ASN A 315 26.36 10.45 6.63
C ASN A 315 26.54 8.94 6.47
N PRO A 316 26.22 8.15 7.49
CA PRO A 316 26.44 6.71 7.49
C PRO A 316 25.57 5.95 6.47
N MET A 317 24.47 6.55 5.99
CA MET A 317 23.59 5.95 4.99
C MET A 317 24.27 5.70 3.63
N PHE A 318 25.35 6.46 3.31
CA PHE A 318 26.13 6.25 2.09
C PHE A 318 26.80 4.86 2.01
N ALA A 319 27.09 4.25 3.15
CA ALA A 319 27.74 2.95 3.19
C ALA A 319 26.76 1.75 3.02
N ILE A 320 25.45 1.97 2.95
CA ILE A 320 24.47 0.91 2.86
C ILE A 320 24.40 0.36 1.45
N PRO A 321 24.71 -0.94 1.22
CA PRO A 321 24.67 -1.54 -0.09
C PRO A 321 23.25 -1.78 -0.60
N TRP A 322 23.09 -1.84 -1.92
CA TRP A 322 21.79 -1.94 -2.60
C TRP A 322 20.92 -3.12 -2.12
N TYR A 323 21.52 -4.26 -1.76
CA TYR A 323 20.77 -5.44 -1.31
C TYR A 323 20.11 -5.25 0.06
N TRP A 324 20.62 -4.35 0.90
CA TRP A 324 19.94 -3.92 2.11
C TRP A 324 18.79 -2.97 1.78
N HIS A 325 18.98 -1.99 0.91
CA HIS A 325 17.91 -1.11 0.48
C HIS A 325 16.72 -1.84 -0.12
N ALA A 326 16.93 -3.03 -0.69
CA ALA A 326 15.88 -3.85 -1.26
C ALA A 326 14.99 -4.52 -0.20
N VAL A 327 15.53 -4.81 0.99
CA VAL A 327 14.84 -5.60 2.03
C VAL A 327 14.36 -4.77 3.23
N ILE A 328 14.92 -3.57 3.44
CA ILE A 328 14.52 -2.70 4.56
C ILE A 328 13.53 -1.61 4.11
N GLY A 329 12.60 -1.28 5.01
CA GLY A 329 11.56 -0.28 4.79
C GLY A 329 10.57 -0.67 3.70
N SER A 330 9.76 0.28 3.28
CA SER A 330 8.65 0.09 2.35
C SER A 330 9.02 -0.16 0.88
N PHE A 331 10.33 -0.33 0.53
CA PHE A 331 10.77 -0.44 -0.87
C PHE A 331 10.06 -1.56 -1.63
N ALA A 332 10.10 -2.79 -1.12
CA ALA A 332 9.51 -3.94 -1.81
C ALA A 332 7.98 -3.84 -1.91
N PHE A 333 7.31 -3.43 -0.83
CA PHE A 333 5.87 -3.24 -0.81
C PHE A 333 5.42 -2.15 -1.79
N GLY A 334 6.08 -1.00 -1.76
CA GLY A 334 5.81 0.11 -2.67
C GLY A 334 6.10 -0.25 -4.12
N LEU A 335 7.19 -0.97 -4.39
CA LEU A 335 7.54 -1.47 -5.72
C LEU A 335 6.46 -2.38 -6.29
N VAL A 336 5.97 -3.35 -5.50
CA VAL A 336 5.08 -4.40 -5.98
C VAL A 336 3.64 -3.93 -6.10
N PHE A 337 3.10 -3.25 -5.08
CA PHE A 337 1.67 -2.97 -5.00
C PHE A 337 1.29 -1.51 -5.34
N MET A 338 2.23 -0.57 -5.23
CA MET A 338 1.93 0.85 -5.40
C MET A 338 2.53 1.44 -6.68
N ALA A 339 3.81 1.13 -7.00
CA ALA A 339 4.45 1.62 -8.23
C ALA A 339 3.89 0.96 -9.50
N THR A 340 3.43 -0.29 -9.40
CA THR A 340 2.83 -1.02 -10.53
C THR A 340 1.35 -0.76 -10.71
N GLU A 341 0.76 0.14 -9.94
CA GLU A 341 -0.64 0.54 -10.12
C GLU A 341 -0.87 1.02 -11.56
N PRO A 342 -1.84 0.43 -12.28
CA PRO A 342 -1.99 0.69 -13.71
C PRO A 342 -2.57 2.07 -14.03
N VAL A 343 -3.19 2.75 -13.06
CA VAL A 343 -3.88 4.03 -13.27
C VAL A 343 -2.93 5.22 -13.18
N SER A 344 -2.14 5.29 -12.12
CA SER A 344 -1.25 6.44 -11.85
C SER A 344 0.14 6.31 -12.47
N GLY A 345 0.52 5.11 -12.92
CA GLY A 345 1.80 4.85 -13.57
C GLY A 345 1.80 5.16 -15.08
N SER A 346 3.01 5.13 -15.69
CA SER A 346 3.15 5.31 -17.15
C SER A 346 2.44 4.21 -17.96
N GLY A 347 1.73 4.60 -19.00
CA GLY A 347 0.98 3.70 -19.90
C GLY A 347 1.84 3.10 -21.02
N THR A 348 2.87 3.81 -21.50
CA THR A 348 3.72 3.35 -22.62
C THR A 348 4.79 2.36 -22.19
N ASN A 349 5.15 1.40 -23.04
CA ASN A 349 6.15 0.38 -22.68
C ASN A 349 7.53 0.98 -22.33
N THR A 350 7.98 1.97 -23.09
CA THR A 350 9.25 2.68 -22.82
C THR A 350 9.11 3.57 -21.60
N GLY A 351 7.96 4.25 -21.47
CA GLY A 351 7.68 5.10 -20.33
C GLY A 351 7.68 4.33 -19.00
N ARG A 352 7.21 3.09 -18.99
CA ARG A 352 7.23 2.21 -17.80
C ARG A 352 8.65 1.94 -17.28
N TYR A 353 9.64 1.76 -18.17
CA TYR A 353 11.04 1.63 -17.74
C TYR A 353 11.57 2.94 -17.15
N ILE A 354 11.31 4.08 -17.83
CA ILE A 354 11.74 5.40 -17.38
C ILE A 354 11.08 5.76 -16.05
N TYR A 355 9.78 5.55 -15.94
CA TYR A 355 9.00 5.77 -14.73
C TYR A 355 9.57 4.97 -13.53
N GLY A 356 9.77 3.66 -13.72
CA GLY A 356 10.38 2.82 -12.70
C GLY A 356 11.79 3.27 -12.33
N PHE A 357 12.62 3.59 -13.31
CA PHE A 357 13.98 4.08 -13.10
C PHE A 357 14.01 5.37 -12.27
N VAL A 358 13.11 6.32 -12.54
CA VAL A 358 12.96 7.54 -11.75
C VAL A 358 12.60 7.22 -10.31
N ILE A 359 11.65 6.29 -10.06
CA ILE A 359 11.31 5.85 -8.70
C ILE A 359 12.56 5.30 -8.00
N GLY A 360 13.28 4.38 -8.66
CA GLY A 360 14.46 3.73 -8.07
C GLY A 360 15.56 4.72 -7.67
N ILE A 361 15.85 5.70 -8.52
CA ILE A 361 16.80 6.78 -8.19
C ILE A 361 16.28 7.64 -7.03
N THR A 362 15.04 8.11 -7.14
CA THR A 362 14.48 9.05 -6.20
C THR A 362 14.35 8.46 -4.80
N VAL A 363 13.99 7.18 -4.67
CA VAL A 363 13.88 6.54 -3.35
C VAL A 363 15.21 6.50 -2.63
N ILE A 364 16.31 6.21 -3.34
CA ILE A 364 17.65 6.20 -2.72
C ILE A 364 18.13 7.61 -2.39
N LEU A 365 17.87 8.57 -3.27
CA LEU A 365 18.19 9.99 -2.97
C LEU A 365 17.48 10.48 -1.71
N ILE A 366 16.18 10.19 -1.56
CA ILE A 366 15.43 10.60 -0.37
C ILE A 366 15.97 9.87 0.86
N ARG A 367 16.17 8.55 0.81
CA ARG A 367 16.68 7.76 1.93
C ARG A 367 18.04 8.20 2.44
N VAL A 368 18.96 8.47 1.53
CA VAL A 368 20.35 8.74 1.87
C VAL A 368 20.60 10.21 2.15
N ILE A 369 20.00 11.12 1.38
CA ILE A 369 20.28 12.56 1.49
C ILE A 369 19.41 13.24 2.55
N ASN A 370 18.18 12.73 2.77
CA ASN A 370 17.26 13.29 3.74
C ASN A 370 17.08 12.38 4.98
N PRO A 371 17.92 12.52 6.01
CA PRO A 371 17.86 11.70 7.21
C PRO A 371 16.55 11.86 8.01
N ALA A 372 15.84 12.97 7.82
CA ALA A 372 14.56 13.22 8.48
C ALA A 372 13.41 12.34 7.92
N PHE A 373 13.58 11.76 6.74
CA PHE A 373 12.60 10.86 6.13
C PHE A 373 13.29 9.68 5.43
N PRO A 374 13.81 8.70 6.18
CA PRO A 374 14.55 7.58 5.59
C PRO A 374 13.69 6.62 4.75
N GLU A 375 12.37 6.61 4.90
CA GLU A 375 11.47 5.72 4.15
C GLU A 375 11.51 5.95 2.63
N GLY A 376 11.33 7.17 2.18
CA GLY A 376 11.51 7.61 0.79
C GLY A 376 10.54 7.09 -0.26
N MET A 377 10.06 5.84 -0.16
CA MET A 377 9.33 5.16 -1.25
C MET A 377 8.00 5.83 -1.59
N MET A 378 7.25 6.27 -0.59
CA MET A 378 5.98 6.99 -0.78
C MET A 378 6.17 8.26 -1.61
N LEU A 379 7.12 9.10 -1.23
CA LEU A 379 7.38 10.36 -1.93
C LEU A 379 7.97 10.13 -3.33
N ALA A 380 8.83 9.11 -3.49
CA ALA A 380 9.38 8.73 -4.78
C ALA A 380 8.30 8.32 -5.78
N ILE A 381 7.32 7.51 -5.36
CA ILE A 381 6.20 7.10 -6.23
C ILE A 381 5.31 8.30 -6.55
N LEU A 382 4.93 9.11 -5.55
CA LEU A 382 4.11 10.30 -5.80
C LEU A 382 4.80 11.28 -6.75
N PHE A 383 6.10 11.50 -6.59
CA PHE A 383 6.88 12.32 -7.52
C PHE A 383 6.89 11.74 -8.94
N ALA A 384 7.12 10.44 -9.07
CA ALA A 384 7.09 9.78 -10.38
C ALA A 384 5.70 9.79 -11.02
N ASN A 385 4.63 9.69 -10.22
CA ASN A 385 3.25 9.81 -10.70
C ASN A 385 3.00 11.17 -11.37
N LEU A 386 3.54 12.26 -10.79
CA LEU A 386 3.46 13.60 -11.41
C LEU A 386 4.18 13.64 -12.77
N LEU A 387 5.26 12.88 -12.92
CA LEU A 387 6.05 12.84 -14.15
C LEU A 387 5.50 11.84 -15.18
N ALA A 388 4.68 10.86 -14.78
CA ALA A 388 4.18 9.81 -15.67
C ALA A 388 3.51 10.34 -16.95
N PRO A 389 2.59 11.32 -16.91
CA PRO A 389 2.00 11.90 -18.11
C PRO A 389 3.02 12.60 -19.02
N VAL A 390 4.01 13.26 -18.41
CA VAL A 390 5.09 13.95 -19.15
C VAL A 390 5.98 12.92 -19.86
N ILE A 391 6.36 11.84 -19.18
CA ILE A 391 7.14 10.74 -19.73
C ILE A 391 6.40 10.12 -20.93
N ASP A 392 5.12 9.82 -20.77
CA ASP A 392 4.30 9.24 -21.84
C ASP A 392 4.15 10.20 -23.02
N HIS A 393 3.95 11.49 -22.78
CA HIS A 393 3.90 12.50 -23.83
C HIS A 393 5.19 12.53 -24.65
N LEU A 394 6.35 12.57 -24.00
CA LEU A 394 7.66 12.58 -24.68
C LEU A 394 7.87 11.31 -25.52
N VAL A 395 7.51 10.13 -24.99
CA VAL A 395 7.61 8.86 -25.73
C VAL A 395 6.70 8.85 -26.95
N VAL A 396 5.46 9.34 -26.82
CA VAL A 396 4.51 9.43 -27.95
C VAL A 396 5.01 10.41 -29.02
N MET A 397 5.49 11.58 -28.61
CA MET A 397 6.05 12.56 -29.55
C MET A 397 7.26 12.02 -30.32
N ALA A 398 8.17 11.31 -29.64
CA ALA A 398 9.29 10.64 -30.31
C ALA A 398 8.83 9.60 -31.34
N ASN A 399 7.80 8.79 -31.01
CA ASN A 399 7.22 7.83 -31.93
C ASN A 399 6.52 8.49 -33.13
N VAL A 400 5.79 9.60 -32.91
CA VAL A 400 5.15 10.37 -33.98
C VAL A 400 6.21 10.97 -34.93
N LYS A 401 7.28 11.55 -34.36
CA LYS A 401 8.39 12.09 -35.17
C LYS A 401 9.05 11.00 -36.02
N LYS A 402 9.30 9.82 -35.45
CA LYS A 402 9.88 8.69 -36.18
C LYS A 402 8.96 8.21 -37.34
N ARG A 403 7.64 8.13 -37.08
CA ARG A 403 6.67 7.74 -38.15
C ARG A 403 6.59 8.78 -39.26
N LYS A 404 6.57 10.09 -38.91
CA LYS A 404 6.54 11.15 -39.94
C LYS A 404 7.79 11.10 -40.82
N ALA A 405 8.95 10.80 -40.30
CA ALA A 405 10.18 10.65 -41.08
C ALA A 405 10.06 9.51 -42.12
N LEU A 406 9.44 8.39 -41.74
CA LEU A 406 9.20 7.23 -42.64
C LEU A 406 8.19 7.51 -43.76
N PHE A 407 7.32 8.51 -43.63
CA PHE A 407 6.34 8.89 -44.66
C PHE A 407 6.85 10.01 -45.60
N ASN A 408 7.96 10.66 -45.23
CA ASN A 408 8.61 11.72 -46.02
C ASN A 408 9.79 11.18 -46.83
N GLU A 409 10.14 9.90 -46.71
CA GLU A 409 10.98 9.11 -47.58
C GLU A 409 10.13 8.35 -48.62
#